data_bfee161ca4fce232deb3c585c3953cf8
#
_entry.id   bfee161ca4fce232deb3c585c3953cf8
#
_cell.length_a   1.000
_cell.length_b   1.000
_cell.length_c   1.000
_cell.angle_alpha   90.00
_cell.angle_beta   90.00
_cell.angle_gamma   90.00
#
_symmetry.space_group_name_H-M   'P 1'
#
loop_
_entity.id
_entity.type
_entity.pdbx_description
1 polymer ?
#
loop_
_entity_poly.entity_id
_entity_poly.type
_entity_poly.pdbx_seq_one_letter_code
_entity_poly.pdbx_strand_id
1 'polypeptide(L)'
;MRNYENKTKEDLLEIIEQLEKKIDFLSSHSSDSSSPSKGRFRDKYSTRILDALPDMLTVFDHDANIIELASSPATNHVEGISPNNITTTNVKDILPKEAYESVRKNMDKVILTGESSTARHDLMLDGVLHHYENRIFPLDEEYLLCMCRDISQQWEAEQTNAQQQKELKAARIKAEESDRLKSAFLANMSHEIRTPLNAIVGFSKLITYATSAEEKNQYSEIIERNSEMLLNLFNDILDLASLEADSLKFNIRPSNLFWTT
;
A
#
# COMPACT_ATOMS: atom_id res chain seq x y z
N MET A 1 -7.47 -26.59 -12.68
CA MET A 1 -7.46 -25.16 -12.29
C MET A 1 -6.06 -24.63 -12.58
N ARG A 2 -5.90 -23.78 -13.58
CA ARG A 2 -4.59 -23.16 -13.87
C ARG A 2 -4.49 -21.88 -13.05
N ASN A 3 -3.45 -21.82 -12.25
CA ASN A 3 -3.17 -20.74 -11.29
C ASN A 3 -2.77 -19.47 -12.05
N TYR A 4 -3.62 -18.44 -12.08
CA TYR A 4 -3.37 -17.15 -12.72
C TYR A 4 -2.93 -16.06 -11.72
N GLU A 5 -2.78 -16.42 -10.44
CA GLU A 5 -2.58 -15.46 -9.32
C GLU A 5 -1.19 -14.79 -9.27
N ASN A 6 -0.22 -15.19 -10.13
CA ASN A 6 1.14 -14.66 -10.12
C ASN A 6 1.63 -14.13 -11.48
N LYS A 7 0.71 -13.73 -12.38
CA LYS A 7 1.12 -13.20 -13.69
C LYS A 7 1.23 -11.68 -13.65
N THR A 8 2.34 -11.16 -14.16
CA THR A 8 2.53 -9.72 -14.33
C THR A 8 1.60 -9.17 -15.40
N LYS A 9 1.41 -7.86 -15.43
CA LYS A 9 0.62 -7.19 -16.48
C LYS A 9 1.14 -7.50 -17.88
N GLU A 10 2.45 -7.65 -18.03
CA GLU A 10 3.12 -8.02 -19.28
C GLU A 10 2.80 -9.45 -19.71
N ASP A 11 2.79 -10.41 -18.76
CA ASP A 11 2.38 -11.79 -19.05
C ASP A 11 0.93 -11.88 -19.54
N LEU A 12 0.04 -11.06 -18.97
CA LEU A 12 -1.37 -11.01 -19.36
C LEU A 12 -1.56 -10.37 -20.74
N LEU A 13 -0.79 -9.35 -21.08
CA LEU A 13 -0.80 -8.72 -22.40
C LEU A 13 -0.30 -9.69 -23.48
N GLU A 14 0.75 -10.46 -23.18
CA GLU A 14 1.28 -11.47 -24.11
C GLU A 14 0.26 -12.60 -24.35
N ILE A 15 -0.48 -13.01 -23.31
CA ILE A 15 -1.57 -13.98 -23.45
C ILE A 15 -2.72 -13.41 -24.29
N ILE A 16 -3.09 -12.15 -24.10
CA ILE A 16 -4.13 -11.49 -24.90
C ILE A 16 -3.69 -11.44 -26.36
N GLU A 17 -2.48 -11.01 -26.66
CA GLU A 17 -1.95 -10.98 -28.03
C GLU A 17 -1.89 -12.36 -28.69
N GLN A 18 -1.52 -13.39 -27.92
CA GLN A 18 -1.56 -14.78 -28.43
C GLN A 18 -2.97 -15.26 -28.69
N LEU A 19 -3.94 -14.87 -27.85
CA LEU A 19 -5.35 -15.23 -28.08
C LEU A 19 -5.95 -14.48 -29.26
N GLU A 20 -5.62 -13.20 -29.42
CA GLU A 20 -6.02 -12.42 -30.62
C GLU A 20 -5.47 -13.00 -31.90
N LYS A 21 -4.17 -13.31 -31.97
CA LYS A 21 -3.55 -13.99 -33.10
C LYS A 21 -4.19 -15.36 -33.40
N LYS A 22 -4.61 -16.06 -32.36
CA LYS A 22 -5.29 -17.35 -32.51
C LYS A 22 -6.73 -17.20 -32.99
N ILE A 23 -7.40 -16.14 -32.59
CA ILE A 23 -8.73 -15.75 -33.09
C ILE A 23 -8.64 -15.36 -34.56
N ASP A 24 -7.66 -14.52 -34.94
CA ASP A 24 -7.44 -14.12 -36.34
C ASP A 24 -7.04 -15.28 -37.21
N PHE A 25 -6.20 -16.20 -36.75
CA PHE A 25 -5.88 -17.44 -37.46
C PHE A 25 -7.11 -18.32 -37.68
N LEU A 26 -7.97 -18.46 -36.67
CA LEU A 26 -9.21 -19.23 -36.76
C LEU A 26 -10.26 -18.54 -37.67
N SER A 27 -10.27 -17.20 -37.72
CA SER A 27 -11.16 -16.42 -38.57
C SER A 27 -10.69 -16.41 -40.02
N SER A 28 -9.37 -16.33 -40.29
CA SER A 28 -8.82 -16.31 -41.66
C SER A 28 -8.90 -17.68 -42.39
N HIS A 29 -8.98 -18.80 -41.64
CA HIS A 29 -9.15 -20.13 -42.23
C HIS A 29 -10.63 -20.53 -42.41
N SER A 30 -11.56 -19.61 -42.19
CA SER A 30 -12.99 -19.86 -42.25
C SER A 30 -13.67 -19.37 -43.55
N SER A 31 -12.91 -18.98 -44.57
CA SER A 31 -13.45 -18.51 -45.86
C SER A 31 -13.67 -19.59 -46.90
N ASP A 32 -13.92 -20.84 -46.52
CA ASP A 32 -14.39 -21.84 -47.46
C ASP A 32 -15.56 -22.67 -46.95
N SER A 33 -16.68 -22.46 -47.64
CA SER A 33 -17.84 -23.33 -47.92
C SER A 33 -18.54 -24.07 -46.76
N SER A 34 -19.81 -23.69 -46.59
CA SER A 34 -20.96 -24.56 -46.30
C SER A 34 -20.81 -25.59 -45.17
N SER A 35 -20.95 -25.13 -43.93
CA SER A 35 -21.27 -26.02 -42.80
C SER A 35 -22.19 -25.32 -41.79
N PRO A 36 -23.33 -25.91 -41.40
CA PRO A 36 -24.27 -25.34 -40.42
C PRO A 36 -23.80 -25.41 -38.98
N SER A 37 -22.50 -25.66 -38.75
CA SER A 37 -21.94 -25.89 -37.43
C SER A 37 -21.34 -24.64 -36.72
N LYS A 38 -21.09 -23.52 -37.44
CA LYS A 38 -20.42 -22.33 -36.88
C LYS A 38 -21.31 -21.50 -35.96
N GLY A 39 -22.63 -21.43 -36.19
CA GLY A 39 -23.58 -20.77 -35.30
C GLY A 39 -23.70 -21.49 -33.95
N ARG A 40 -23.77 -22.83 -33.98
CA ARG A 40 -23.92 -23.65 -32.76
C ARG A 40 -22.79 -23.56 -31.76
N PHE A 41 -21.56 -23.28 -32.20
CA PHE A 41 -20.42 -23.16 -31.28
C PHE A 41 -20.46 -21.82 -30.55
N ARG A 42 -20.75 -20.73 -31.21
CA ARG A 42 -20.88 -19.39 -30.63
C ARG A 42 -22.02 -19.36 -29.61
N ASP A 43 -23.20 -19.83 -29.99
CA ASP A 43 -24.37 -19.82 -29.10
C ASP A 43 -24.19 -20.75 -27.90
N LYS A 44 -23.50 -21.88 -28.07
CA LYS A 44 -23.30 -22.86 -27.00
C LYS A 44 -22.30 -22.42 -25.93
N TYR A 45 -21.32 -21.60 -26.30
CA TYR A 45 -20.26 -21.17 -25.36
C TYR A 45 -20.41 -19.74 -24.90
N SER A 46 -21.12 -18.86 -25.60
CA SER A 46 -21.38 -17.48 -25.19
C SER A 46 -22.06 -17.43 -23.82
N THR A 47 -23.12 -18.21 -23.62
CA THR A 47 -23.81 -18.29 -22.31
C THR A 47 -22.88 -18.76 -21.22
N ARG A 48 -22.08 -19.81 -21.47
CA ARG A 48 -21.12 -20.30 -20.44
C ARG A 48 -19.98 -19.34 -20.14
N ILE A 49 -19.58 -18.52 -21.10
CA ILE A 49 -18.58 -17.47 -20.89
C ILE A 49 -19.19 -16.36 -20.04
N LEU A 50 -20.41 -15.94 -20.35
CA LEU A 50 -21.14 -14.95 -19.56
C LEU A 50 -21.37 -15.44 -18.12
N ASP A 51 -21.78 -16.70 -17.94
CA ASP A 51 -21.99 -17.32 -16.62
C ASP A 51 -20.68 -17.44 -15.80
N ALA A 52 -19.54 -17.49 -16.47
CA ALA A 52 -18.23 -17.61 -15.82
C ALA A 52 -17.59 -16.26 -15.48
N LEU A 53 -18.13 -15.15 -15.98
CA LEU A 53 -17.64 -13.82 -15.64
C LEU A 53 -18.09 -13.46 -14.22
N PRO A 54 -17.15 -12.98 -13.38
CA PRO A 54 -17.51 -12.53 -12.05
C PRO A 54 -18.21 -11.16 -12.02
N ASP A 55 -18.30 -10.52 -13.19
CA ASP A 55 -18.82 -9.17 -13.35
C ASP A 55 -20.28 -9.23 -13.79
N MET A 56 -21.07 -8.26 -13.35
CA MET A 56 -22.44 -8.05 -13.83
C MET A 56 -22.40 -7.33 -15.18
N LEU A 57 -23.07 -7.88 -16.17
CA LEU A 57 -23.21 -7.27 -17.48
C LEU A 57 -24.62 -6.72 -17.67
N THR A 58 -24.71 -5.47 -18.06
CA THR A 58 -25.99 -4.78 -18.29
C THR A 58 -25.97 -4.08 -19.64
N VAL A 59 -27.01 -4.27 -20.43
CA VAL A 59 -27.23 -3.55 -21.68
C VAL A 59 -28.22 -2.41 -21.41
N PHE A 60 -27.84 -1.19 -21.79
CA PHE A 60 -28.64 0.02 -21.66
C PHE A 60 -28.93 0.60 -23.05
N ASP A 61 -30.06 1.29 -23.15
CA ASP A 61 -30.26 2.28 -24.21
C ASP A 61 -29.60 3.63 -23.87
N HIS A 62 -29.61 4.59 -24.77
CA HIS A 62 -29.03 5.91 -24.56
C HIS A 62 -29.73 6.73 -23.46
N ASP A 63 -30.97 6.37 -23.09
CA ASP A 63 -31.73 7.02 -21.99
C ASP A 63 -31.50 6.34 -20.65
N ALA A 64 -30.55 5.38 -20.57
CA ALA A 64 -30.20 4.60 -19.38
C ALA A 64 -31.34 3.65 -18.91
N ASN A 65 -32.21 3.22 -19.82
CA ASN A 65 -33.13 2.14 -19.53
C ASN A 65 -32.40 0.80 -19.67
N ILE A 66 -32.63 -0.12 -18.75
CA ILE A 66 -32.06 -1.44 -18.77
C ILE A 66 -32.83 -2.30 -19.78
N ILE A 67 -32.13 -2.77 -20.79
CA ILE A 67 -32.69 -3.64 -21.85
C ILE A 67 -32.46 -5.10 -21.49
N GLU A 68 -31.26 -5.44 -20.99
CA GLU A 68 -30.89 -6.80 -20.63
C GLU A 68 -29.93 -6.78 -19.46
N LEU A 69 -30.07 -7.73 -18.56
CA LEU A 69 -29.15 -7.99 -17.46
C LEU A 69 -28.70 -9.44 -17.52
N ALA A 70 -27.41 -9.64 -17.78
CA ALA A 70 -26.73 -10.93 -17.59
C ALA A 70 -26.00 -10.88 -16.25
N SER A 71 -26.56 -11.52 -15.22
CA SER A 71 -25.91 -11.62 -13.91
C SER A 71 -25.23 -12.98 -13.75
N SER A 72 -24.01 -12.97 -13.27
CA SER A 72 -23.41 -14.17 -12.71
C SER A 72 -24.15 -14.58 -11.40
N PRO A 73 -24.20 -15.86 -11.04
CA PRO A 73 -24.71 -16.31 -9.74
C PRO A 73 -24.07 -15.60 -8.53
N ALA A 74 -22.87 -15.04 -8.69
CA ALA A 74 -22.17 -14.27 -7.68
C ALA A 74 -22.75 -12.84 -7.46
N THR A 75 -23.57 -12.32 -8.40
CA THR A 75 -24.11 -10.96 -8.37
C THR A 75 -25.56 -10.87 -7.90
N ASN A 76 -26.14 -11.97 -7.44
CA ASN A 76 -27.52 -12.02 -6.93
C ASN A 76 -27.77 -11.26 -5.61
N HIS A 77 -26.81 -10.46 -5.15
CA HIS A 77 -26.88 -9.77 -3.85
C HIS A 77 -27.31 -8.31 -3.90
N VAL A 78 -27.65 -7.78 -5.08
CA VAL A 78 -28.23 -6.43 -5.12
C VAL A 78 -29.72 -6.54 -4.86
N GLU A 79 -30.16 -6.25 -3.62
CA GLU A 79 -31.57 -6.23 -3.25
C GLU A 79 -32.36 -5.36 -4.21
N GLY A 80 -33.49 -5.88 -4.71
CA GLY A 80 -34.35 -5.20 -5.67
C GLY A 80 -33.97 -5.38 -7.14
N ILE A 81 -32.82 -5.99 -7.44
CA ILE A 81 -32.39 -6.31 -8.79
C ILE A 81 -32.60 -7.81 -9.04
N SER A 82 -33.78 -8.17 -9.45
CA SER A 82 -34.08 -9.53 -9.95
C SER A 82 -34.09 -9.51 -11.50
N PRO A 83 -33.42 -10.47 -12.17
CA PRO A 83 -33.43 -10.55 -13.64
C PRO A 83 -34.83 -10.51 -14.26
N ASN A 84 -35.83 -10.93 -13.51
CA ASN A 84 -37.22 -11.01 -13.99
C ASN A 84 -38.01 -9.67 -13.91
N ASN A 85 -37.51 -8.66 -13.20
CA ASN A 85 -38.23 -7.38 -12.97
C ASN A 85 -37.48 -6.15 -13.54
N ILE A 86 -36.33 -6.32 -14.15
CA ILE A 86 -35.40 -5.23 -14.49
C ILE A 86 -35.63 -4.68 -15.89
N THR A 87 -36.07 -5.51 -16.81
CA THR A 87 -36.40 -5.05 -18.19
C THR A 87 -37.46 -3.96 -18.13
N THR A 88 -37.08 -2.73 -18.47
CA THR A 88 -37.84 -1.47 -18.47
C THR A 88 -37.55 -0.52 -17.27
N THR A 89 -36.68 -0.90 -16.34
CA THR A 89 -36.32 0.01 -15.22
C THR A 89 -35.19 0.95 -15.65
N ASN A 90 -35.31 2.22 -15.34
CA ASN A 90 -34.22 3.17 -15.58
C ASN A 90 -33.19 3.10 -14.47
N VAL A 91 -31.90 3.21 -14.81
CA VAL A 91 -30.78 3.16 -13.84
C VAL A 91 -30.92 4.21 -12.73
N LYS A 92 -31.53 5.37 -13.02
CA LYS A 92 -31.79 6.43 -12.03
C LYS A 92 -32.72 6.00 -10.88
N ASP A 93 -33.57 5.00 -11.13
CA ASP A 93 -34.55 4.52 -10.15
C ASP A 93 -33.91 3.44 -9.21
N ILE A 94 -32.72 2.95 -9.57
CA ILE A 94 -31.98 1.92 -8.83
C ILE A 94 -30.80 2.53 -8.06
N LEU A 95 -30.06 3.43 -8.71
CA LEU A 95 -28.84 4.00 -8.12
C LEU A 95 -29.14 5.25 -7.30
N PRO A 96 -28.41 5.46 -6.17
CA PRO A 96 -28.38 6.75 -5.51
C PRO A 96 -27.98 7.86 -6.51
N LYS A 97 -28.50 9.07 -6.28
CA LYS A 97 -28.32 10.21 -7.20
C LYS A 97 -26.84 10.43 -7.63
N GLU A 98 -25.93 10.39 -6.69
CA GLU A 98 -24.49 10.62 -6.93
C GLU A 98 -23.88 9.53 -7.81
N ALA A 99 -24.23 8.26 -7.54
CA ALA A 99 -23.79 7.12 -8.34
C ALA A 99 -24.37 7.20 -9.77
N TYR A 100 -25.66 7.54 -9.88
CA TYR A 100 -26.32 7.73 -11.19
C TYR A 100 -25.65 8.85 -12.00
N GLU A 101 -25.38 10.02 -11.39
CA GLU A 101 -24.72 11.14 -12.08
C GLU A 101 -23.34 10.74 -12.61
N SER A 102 -22.59 9.96 -11.85
CA SER A 102 -21.29 9.43 -12.28
C SER A 102 -21.42 8.48 -13.47
N VAL A 103 -22.35 7.52 -13.40
CA VAL A 103 -22.60 6.56 -14.49
C VAL A 103 -23.11 7.30 -15.73
N ARG A 104 -24.10 8.20 -15.59
CA ARG A 104 -24.68 8.99 -16.68
C ARG A 104 -23.63 9.82 -17.42
N LYS A 105 -22.77 10.53 -16.71
CA LYS A 105 -21.68 11.29 -17.30
C LYS A 105 -20.74 10.41 -18.16
N ASN A 106 -20.48 9.19 -17.71
CA ASN A 106 -19.66 8.25 -18.48
C ASN A 106 -20.39 7.66 -19.69
N MET A 107 -21.72 7.40 -19.57
CA MET A 107 -22.55 7.03 -20.72
C MET A 107 -22.54 8.11 -21.79
N ASP A 108 -22.79 9.38 -21.41
CA ASP A 108 -22.79 10.53 -22.32
C ASP A 108 -21.43 10.67 -23.04
N LYS A 109 -20.34 10.42 -22.34
CA LYS A 109 -18.99 10.40 -22.94
C LYS A 109 -18.85 9.31 -23.98
N VAL A 110 -19.31 8.08 -23.67
CA VAL A 110 -19.25 6.95 -24.60
C VAL A 110 -20.11 7.21 -25.83
N ILE A 111 -21.32 7.74 -25.65
CA ILE A 111 -22.24 8.11 -26.76
C ILE A 111 -21.59 9.16 -27.67
N LEU A 112 -20.95 10.17 -27.08
CA LEU A 112 -20.35 11.26 -27.83
C LEU A 112 -19.08 10.86 -28.56
N THR A 113 -18.22 10.04 -27.94
CA THR A 113 -16.88 9.73 -28.45
C THR A 113 -16.79 8.41 -29.20
N GLY A 114 -17.71 7.47 -28.97
CA GLY A 114 -17.63 6.10 -29.43
C GLY A 114 -16.55 5.28 -28.72
N GLU A 115 -15.87 5.83 -27.71
CA GLU A 115 -14.83 5.15 -26.94
C GLU A 115 -15.33 4.67 -25.58
N SER A 116 -14.81 3.55 -25.09
CA SER A 116 -15.18 3.05 -23.77
C SER A 116 -14.77 4.01 -22.66
N SER A 117 -15.55 4.04 -21.57
CA SER A 117 -15.27 4.85 -20.40
C SER A 117 -15.43 4.04 -19.11
N THR A 118 -14.67 4.41 -18.07
CA THR A 118 -14.73 3.76 -16.76
C THR A 118 -15.19 4.77 -15.72
N ALA A 119 -16.15 4.36 -14.89
CA ALA A 119 -16.66 5.11 -13.74
C ALA A 119 -16.51 4.26 -12.47
N ARG A 120 -16.19 4.91 -11.35
CA ARG A 120 -16.25 4.28 -10.03
C ARG A 120 -17.32 4.97 -9.22
N HIS A 121 -18.05 4.21 -8.44
CA HIS A 121 -19.03 4.72 -7.51
C HIS A 121 -19.18 3.79 -6.32
N ASP A 122 -19.73 4.34 -5.26
CA ASP A 122 -19.96 3.64 -4.02
C ASP A 122 -21.46 3.37 -3.85
N LEU A 123 -21.79 2.19 -3.34
CA LEU A 123 -23.15 1.79 -3.00
C LEU A 123 -23.20 1.28 -1.58
N MET A 124 -24.22 1.68 -0.84
CA MET A 124 -24.52 1.12 0.47
C MET A 124 -25.51 -0.04 0.27
N LEU A 125 -25.09 -1.28 0.51
CA LEU A 125 -25.91 -2.47 0.43
C LEU A 125 -25.93 -3.14 1.81
N ASP A 126 -27.11 -3.40 2.35
CA ASP A 126 -27.32 -4.02 3.68
C ASP A 126 -26.52 -3.34 4.80
N GLY A 127 -26.32 -2.02 4.71
CA GLY A 127 -25.51 -1.26 5.68
C GLY A 127 -24.00 -1.38 5.51
N VAL A 128 -23.53 -2.05 4.46
CA VAL A 128 -22.12 -2.19 4.10
C VAL A 128 -21.81 -1.33 2.86
N LEU A 129 -20.71 -0.58 2.91
CA LEU A 129 -20.23 0.19 1.78
C LEU A 129 -19.49 -0.70 0.79
N HIS A 130 -19.98 -0.76 -0.44
CA HIS A 130 -19.36 -1.45 -1.55
C HIS A 130 -18.80 -0.46 -2.57
N HIS A 131 -17.66 -0.80 -3.15
CA HIS A 131 -17.01 -0.03 -4.20
C HIS A 131 -17.18 -0.74 -5.54
N TYR A 132 -17.77 -0.05 -6.51
CA TYR A 132 -18.01 -0.61 -7.85
C TYR A 132 -17.21 0.13 -8.92
N GLU A 133 -16.70 -0.65 -9.89
CA GLU A 133 -16.11 -0.12 -11.12
C GLU A 133 -17.00 -0.52 -12.30
N ASN A 134 -17.53 0.48 -13.01
CA ASN A 134 -18.32 0.30 -14.22
C ASN A 134 -17.47 0.64 -15.44
N ARG A 135 -17.37 -0.31 -16.36
CA ARG A 135 -16.78 -0.09 -17.69
C ARG A 135 -17.90 -0.10 -18.71
N ILE A 136 -18.07 1.03 -19.41
CA ILE A 136 -19.15 1.23 -20.37
C ILE A 136 -18.53 1.24 -21.76
N PHE A 137 -19.12 0.44 -22.66
CA PHE A 137 -18.69 0.26 -24.04
C PHE A 137 -19.86 0.56 -24.98
N PRO A 138 -19.62 1.14 -26.17
CA PRO A 138 -20.63 1.16 -27.21
C PRO A 138 -20.83 -0.26 -27.73
N LEU A 139 -22.06 -0.74 -27.75
CA LEU A 139 -22.39 -2.06 -28.30
C LEU A 139 -22.76 -1.94 -29.79
N ASP A 140 -23.63 -0.98 -30.09
CA ASP A 140 -24.01 -0.56 -31.44
C ASP A 140 -24.50 0.90 -31.43
N GLU A 141 -25.28 1.33 -32.43
CA GLU A 141 -25.77 2.70 -32.55
C GLU A 141 -26.86 3.06 -31.54
N GLU A 142 -27.52 2.07 -30.92
CA GLU A 142 -28.65 2.25 -30.00
C GLU A 142 -28.32 1.84 -28.56
N TYR A 143 -27.34 0.93 -28.37
CA TYR A 143 -27.11 0.28 -27.07
C TYR A 143 -25.69 0.42 -26.56
N LEU A 144 -25.59 0.44 -25.24
CA LEU A 144 -24.35 0.44 -24.48
C LEU A 144 -24.27 -0.84 -23.63
N LEU A 145 -23.08 -1.44 -23.54
CA LEU A 145 -22.77 -2.51 -22.62
C LEU A 145 -22.03 -1.95 -21.40
N CYS A 146 -22.55 -2.21 -20.23
CA CYS A 146 -21.85 -1.93 -18.97
C CYS A 146 -21.40 -3.24 -18.31
N MET A 147 -20.14 -3.28 -17.95
CA MET A 147 -19.55 -4.31 -17.10
C MET A 147 -19.34 -3.70 -15.72
N CYS A 148 -20.06 -4.20 -14.71
CA CYS A 148 -19.99 -3.72 -13.33
C CYS A 148 -19.28 -4.75 -12.48
N ARG A 149 -18.18 -4.33 -11.85
CA ARG A 149 -17.33 -5.13 -10.97
C ARG A 149 -17.37 -4.61 -9.54
N ASP A 150 -17.60 -5.49 -8.58
CA ASP A 150 -17.35 -5.19 -7.17
C ASP A 150 -15.82 -5.22 -6.93
N ILE A 151 -15.26 -4.07 -6.57
CA ILE A 151 -13.84 -3.90 -6.27
C ILE A 151 -13.58 -3.69 -4.78
N SER A 152 -14.56 -3.95 -3.90
CA SER A 152 -14.48 -3.66 -2.45
C SER A 152 -13.27 -4.35 -1.81
N GLN A 153 -13.07 -5.63 -2.08
CA GLN A 153 -11.91 -6.38 -1.56
C GLN A 153 -10.57 -5.82 -2.06
N GLN A 154 -10.52 -5.46 -3.36
CA GLN A 154 -9.31 -4.86 -3.93
C GLN A 154 -9.04 -3.49 -3.29
N TRP A 155 -10.08 -2.68 -3.11
CA TRP A 155 -10.00 -1.36 -2.48
C TRP A 155 -9.47 -1.46 -1.04
N GLU A 156 -10.04 -2.36 -0.23
CA GLU A 156 -9.60 -2.59 1.15
C GLU A 156 -8.14 -3.06 1.21
N ALA A 157 -7.75 -3.97 0.32
CA ALA A 157 -6.37 -4.44 0.22
C ALA A 157 -5.40 -3.31 -0.18
N GLU A 158 -5.77 -2.47 -1.14
CA GLU A 158 -4.99 -1.30 -1.55
C GLU A 158 -4.82 -0.28 -0.41
N GLN A 159 -5.90 0.02 0.33
CA GLN A 159 -5.86 0.92 1.50
C GLN A 159 -4.97 0.35 2.62
N THR A 160 -5.12 -0.93 2.92
CA THR A 160 -4.31 -1.62 3.93
C THR A 160 -2.84 -1.60 3.56
N ASN A 161 -2.50 -1.91 2.30
CA ASN A 161 -1.13 -1.87 1.80
C ASN A 161 -0.55 -0.45 1.86
N ALA A 162 -1.32 0.56 1.46
CA ALA A 162 -0.88 1.96 1.52
C ALA A 162 -0.59 2.41 2.96
N GLN A 163 -1.44 2.02 3.91
CA GLN A 163 -1.24 2.30 5.32
C GLN A 163 0.01 1.59 5.87
N GLN A 164 0.17 0.30 5.59
CA GLN A 164 1.35 -0.48 6.01
C GLN A 164 2.66 0.10 5.44
N GLN A 165 2.66 0.49 4.18
CA GLN A 165 3.82 1.14 3.56
C GLN A 165 4.19 2.45 4.26
N LYS A 166 3.19 3.25 4.64
CA LYS A 166 3.40 4.50 5.37
C LYS A 166 4.01 4.26 6.75
N GLU A 167 3.48 3.29 7.48
CA GLU A 167 3.98 2.90 8.81
C GLU A 167 5.41 2.34 8.72
N LEU A 168 5.67 1.45 7.77
CA LEU A 168 7.00 0.89 7.53
C LEU A 168 8.03 1.98 7.20
N LYS A 169 7.65 2.94 6.34
CA LYS A 169 8.52 4.07 6.00
C LYS A 169 8.84 4.93 7.23
N ALA A 170 7.84 5.22 8.07
CA ALA A 170 8.03 5.99 9.30
C ALA A 170 8.93 5.24 10.31
N ALA A 171 8.71 3.93 10.51
CA ALA A 171 9.53 3.10 11.36
C ALA A 171 10.99 3.02 10.88
N ARG A 172 11.19 2.88 9.56
CA ARG A 172 12.52 2.86 8.95
C ARG A 172 13.28 4.17 9.19
N ILE A 173 12.64 5.32 8.94
CA ILE A 173 13.26 6.63 9.18
C ILE A 173 13.69 6.77 10.64
N LYS A 174 12.82 6.38 11.58
CA LYS A 174 13.13 6.41 13.03
C LYS A 174 14.30 5.49 13.37
N ALA A 175 14.37 4.29 12.79
CA ALA A 175 15.48 3.37 12.99
C ALA A 175 16.80 3.92 12.43
N GLU A 176 16.81 4.44 11.20
CA GLU A 176 17.98 5.05 10.57
C GLU A 176 18.50 6.25 11.36
N GLU A 177 17.60 7.08 11.91
CA GLU A 177 17.98 8.20 12.77
C GLU A 177 18.58 7.73 14.09
N SER A 178 18.01 6.71 14.73
CA SER A 178 18.56 6.09 15.94
C SER A 178 19.96 5.51 15.69
N ASP A 179 20.16 4.80 14.59
CA ASP A 179 21.46 4.23 14.24
C ASP A 179 22.52 5.31 13.96
N ARG A 180 22.09 6.40 13.31
CA ARG A 180 22.98 7.56 13.08
C ARG A 180 23.39 8.22 14.38
N LEU A 181 22.43 8.42 15.31
CA LEU A 181 22.72 9.01 16.63
C LEU A 181 23.66 8.11 17.43
N LYS A 182 23.43 6.79 17.45
CA LYS A 182 24.32 5.81 18.11
C LYS A 182 25.74 5.84 17.53
N SER A 183 25.85 5.89 16.21
CA SER A 183 27.16 5.95 15.53
C SER A 183 27.92 7.24 15.85
N ALA A 184 27.23 8.38 15.83
CA ALA A 184 27.80 9.66 16.19
C ALA A 184 28.23 9.69 17.68
N PHE A 185 27.39 9.14 18.56
CA PHE A 185 27.70 9.00 19.98
C PHE A 185 28.97 8.18 20.20
N LEU A 186 29.08 6.99 19.60
CA LEU A 186 30.27 6.13 19.74
C LEU A 186 31.54 6.80 19.19
N ALA A 187 31.44 7.53 18.08
CA ALA A 187 32.56 8.28 17.53
C ALA A 187 33.05 9.38 18.48
N ASN A 188 32.12 10.16 19.03
CA ASN A 188 32.42 11.21 20.00
C ASN A 188 33.02 10.63 21.30
N MET A 189 32.41 9.58 21.84
CA MET A 189 32.92 8.91 23.04
C MET A 189 34.34 8.36 22.84
N SER A 190 34.61 7.78 21.65
CA SER A 190 35.97 7.31 21.32
C SER A 190 36.99 8.43 21.33
N HIS A 191 36.60 9.63 20.91
CA HIS A 191 37.48 10.81 20.94
C HIS A 191 37.66 11.34 22.37
N GLU A 192 36.58 11.45 23.12
CA GLU A 192 36.55 11.91 24.52
C GLU A 192 37.37 10.97 25.46
N ILE A 193 37.38 9.65 25.19
CA ILE A 193 38.19 8.68 25.92
C ILE A 193 39.66 8.77 25.54
N ARG A 194 39.96 8.93 24.23
CA ARG A 194 41.36 8.90 23.73
C ARG A 194 42.19 10.04 24.26
N THR A 195 41.63 11.21 24.41
CA THR A 195 42.36 12.43 24.86
C THR A 195 42.95 12.24 26.25
N PRO A 196 42.15 11.99 27.31
CA PRO A 196 42.70 11.78 28.67
C PRO A 196 43.59 10.55 28.78
N LEU A 197 43.22 9.45 28.02
CA LEU A 197 44.04 8.24 28.03
C LEU A 197 45.44 8.51 27.47
N ASN A 198 45.56 9.25 26.38
CA ASN A 198 46.87 9.61 25.79
C ASN A 198 47.68 10.51 26.77
N ALA A 199 47.01 11.40 27.51
CA ALA A 199 47.68 12.18 28.52
C ALA A 199 48.21 11.31 29.66
N ILE A 200 47.38 10.41 30.22
CA ILE A 200 47.80 9.46 31.26
C ILE A 200 49.02 8.63 30.77
N VAL A 201 48.94 8.02 29.61
CA VAL A 201 50.02 7.20 29.05
C VAL A 201 51.29 8.02 28.79
N GLY A 202 51.13 9.23 28.24
CA GLY A 202 52.23 10.14 27.94
C GLY A 202 52.99 10.56 29.21
N PHE A 203 52.25 11.10 30.20
CA PHE A 203 52.84 11.59 31.44
C PHE A 203 53.33 10.44 32.33
N SER A 204 52.71 9.26 32.32
CA SER A 204 53.24 8.06 32.99
C SER A 204 54.63 7.65 32.48
N LYS A 205 54.91 7.85 31.19
CA LYS A 205 56.29 7.63 30.65
C LYS A 205 57.23 8.74 31.08
N LEU A 206 56.80 9.99 31.05
CA LEU A 206 57.63 11.15 31.39
C LEU A 206 58.02 11.15 32.88
N ILE A 207 57.18 10.70 33.78
CA ILE A 207 57.46 10.62 35.20
C ILE A 207 58.66 9.74 35.53
N THR A 208 58.98 8.74 34.69
CA THR A 208 60.16 7.87 34.87
C THR A 208 61.46 8.58 34.52
N TYR A 209 61.42 9.64 33.76
CA TYR A 209 62.58 10.45 33.36
C TYR A 209 62.70 11.77 34.15
N ALA A 210 61.71 12.11 35.00
CA ALA A 210 61.71 13.33 35.78
C ALA A 210 62.87 13.34 36.77
N THR A 211 63.63 14.45 36.79
CA THR A 211 64.86 14.60 37.59
C THR A 211 64.60 15.38 38.88
N SER A 212 63.49 16.18 38.93
CA SER A 212 63.12 16.94 40.12
C SER A 212 61.85 16.40 40.78
N ALA A 213 61.67 16.70 42.06
CA ALA A 213 60.44 16.37 42.79
C ALA A 213 59.26 17.19 42.28
N GLU A 214 59.50 18.42 41.85
CA GLU A 214 58.47 19.31 41.25
C GLU A 214 57.94 18.74 39.97
N GLU A 215 58.78 18.30 39.04
CA GLU A 215 58.35 17.66 37.78
C GLU A 215 57.52 16.39 38.05
N LYS A 216 57.94 15.54 38.97
CA LYS A 216 57.20 14.33 39.36
C LYS A 216 55.79 14.66 39.88
N ASN A 217 55.68 15.65 40.73
CA ASN A 217 54.41 16.08 41.26
C ASN A 217 53.48 16.65 40.17
N GLN A 218 54.02 17.51 39.30
CA GLN A 218 53.24 18.03 38.15
C GLN A 218 52.71 16.93 37.23
N TYR A 219 53.54 15.95 36.88
CA TYR A 219 53.11 14.84 36.05
C TYR A 219 52.10 13.95 36.76
N SER A 220 52.23 13.73 38.06
CA SER A 220 51.29 12.97 38.87
C SER A 220 49.92 13.67 38.90
N GLU A 221 49.87 14.98 39.15
CA GLU A 221 48.62 15.76 39.13
C GLU A 221 47.89 15.71 37.77
N ILE A 222 48.66 15.76 36.67
CA ILE A 222 48.08 15.64 35.34
C ILE A 222 47.47 14.25 35.12
N ILE A 223 48.16 13.19 35.56
CA ILE A 223 47.68 11.79 35.46
C ILE A 223 46.40 11.64 36.29
N GLU A 224 46.40 12.12 37.54
CA GLU A 224 45.26 12.02 38.45
C GLU A 224 44.04 12.73 37.89
N ARG A 225 44.19 13.99 37.47
CA ARG A 225 43.10 14.77 36.86
C ARG A 225 42.51 14.11 35.62
N ASN A 226 43.32 13.56 34.73
CA ASN A 226 42.83 12.87 33.53
C ASN A 226 42.18 11.53 33.86
N SER A 227 42.63 10.85 34.93
CA SER A 227 41.99 9.62 35.42
C SER A 227 40.61 9.89 36.01
N GLU A 228 40.46 10.96 36.83
CA GLU A 228 39.17 11.39 37.35
C GLU A 228 38.20 11.78 36.20
N MET A 229 38.71 12.51 35.19
CA MET A 229 37.91 12.86 34.02
C MET A 229 37.42 11.60 33.28
N LEU A 230 38.26 10.61 33.14
CA LEU A 230 37.88 9.35 32.46
C LEU A 230 36.87 8.55 33.28
N LEU A 231 36.98 8.48 34.59
CA LEU A 231 36.01 7.85 35.48
C LEU A 231 34.64 8.54 35.44
N ASN A 232 34.61 9.84 35.42
CA ASN A 232 33.36 10.59 35.27
C ASN A 232 32.71 10.30 33.93
N LEU A 233 33.46 10.28 32.83
CA LEU A 233 32.94 9.94 31.52
C LEU A 233 32.34 8.51 31.47
N PHE A 234 32.99 7.55 32.14
CA PHE A 234 32.44 6.17 32.23
C PHE A 234 31.13 6.15 33.02
N ASN A 235 31.04 6.89 34.14
CA ASN A 235 29.79 6.96 34.89
C ASN A 235 28.66 7.58 34.06
N ASP A 236 28.93 8.67 33.32
CA ASP A 236 27.96 9.29 32.40
C ASP A 236 27.45 8.32 31.34
N ILE A 237 28.35 7.49 30.76
CA ILE A 237 27.99 6.46 29.80
C ILE A 237 27.11 5.37 30.43
N LEU A 238 27.46 4.92 31.65
CA LEU A 238 26.67 3.92 32.39
C LEU A 238 25.28 4.42 32.75
N ASP A 239 25.17 5.68 33.16
CA ASP A 239 23.91 6.32 33.47
C ASP A 239 23.03 6.41 32.21
N LEU A 240 23.60 6.79 31.07
CA LEU A 240 22.90 6.84 29.79
C LEU A 240 22.45 5.45 29.35
N ALA A 241 23.32 4.43 29.45
CA ALA A 241 22.97 3.04 29.11
C ALA A 241 21.84 2.52 30.03
N SER A 242 21.83 2.91 31.29
CA SER A 242 20.80 2.54 32.24
C SER A 242 19.45 3.21 31.94
N LEU A 243 19.47 4.44 31.42
CA LEU A 243 18.30 5.15 30.91
C LEU A 243 17.71 4.48 29.67
N GLU A 244 18.55 4.11 28.70
CA GLU A 244 18.10 3.42 27.49
C GLU A 244 17.51 2.03 27.77
N ALA A 245 18.02 1.34 28.80
CA ALA A 245 17.53 0.01 29.20
C ALA A 245 16.24 0.04 30.05
N ASP A 246 15.63 1.22 30.27
CA ASP A 246 14.45 1.44 31.13
C ASP A 246 14.64 0.87 32.55
N SER A 247 15.89 0.78 33.01
CA SER A 247 16.28 0.14 34.27
C SER A 247 16.49 1.11 35.41
N LEU A 248 16.34 2.43 35.19
CA LEU A 248 16.50 3.44 36.20
C LEU A 248 15.35 3.41 37.22
N LYS A 249 15.64 2.92 38.42
CA LYS A 249 14.76 3.06 39.59
C LYS A 249 14.94 4.44 40.21
N PHE A 250 14.04 5.37 39.92
CA PHE A 250 14.00 6.65 40.60
C PHE A 250 13.61 6.46 42.07
N ASN A 251 14.52 6.78 42.98
CA ASN A 251 14.22 6.79 44.40
C ASN A 251 13.77 8.20 44.78
N ILE A 252 12.49 8.49 44.58
CA ILE A 252 11.91 9.81 44.94
C ILE A 252 11.80 9.87 46.44
N ARG A 253 12.64 10.71 47.09
CA ARG A 253 12.50 11.06 48.48
C ARG A 253 11.88 12.44 48.58
N PRO A 254 10.90 12.67 49.46
CA PRO A 254 10.39 14.00 49.71
C PRO A 254 11.51 14.85 50.36
N SER A 255 11.95 15.90 49.70
CA SER A 255 12.85 16.92 50.26
C SER A 255 12.03 18.13 50.65
N ASN A 256 12.13 18.55 51.88
CA ASN A 256 11.58 19.82 52.34
C ASN A 256 12.47 20.94 51.81
N LEU A 257 12.02 21.66 50.79
CA LEU A 257 12.58 22.94 50.37
C LEU A 257 12.11 24.01 51.35
N PHE A 258 12.90 24.25 52.37
CA PHE A 258 12.73 25.47 53.17
C PHE A 258 13.35 26.64 52.39
N TRP A 259 12.49 27.53 51.91
CA TRP A 259 12.90 28.86 51.50
C TRP A 259 13.31 29.63 52.72
N THR A 260 14.60 29.82 52.95
CA THR A 260 15.09 30.87 53.88
C THR A 260 15.03 32.20 53.16
N THR A 261 14.13 33.07 53.63
CA THR A 261 14.05 34.48 53.28
C THR A 261 15.30 35.23 53.72
#